data_a349687c913c18d6ab4b916e357dca38
#
_entry.id   a349687c913c18d6ab4b916e357dca38
#
_cell.length_a   1.000
_cell.length_b   1.000
_cell.length_c   1.000
_cell.angle_alpha   90.00
_cell.angle_beta   90.00
_cell.angle_gamma   90.00
#
_symmetry.space_group_name_H-M   'P 1'
#
loop_
_entity.id
_entity.type
_entity.pdbx_description
1 polymer ?
#
loop_
_entity_poly.entity_id
_entity_poly.type
_entity_poly.pdbx_seq_one_letter_code
_entity_poly.pdbx_strand_id
1 'polypeptide(L)'
;MGFAACTQTANIKGVISDAPASEIVVKLLNVNQYQVIDTLKTDAAGKFSCKVEVAKGQPEFVYVFYKDRKVASLLLEAGDKVSVQTDTLGNSVVEGSEESVKLASVEADYAKAKAAMADAAASGEQLSKTYVDYYRSRVAYVMQNSKSLTVVPVLYQSLTESLPVFAQTTDAIIFSNVADTLEMVYPESKYVKALRKEADARIAQMSLITRIESAEQINFLDIELPNQQGQKTKLSDVHKKVTLLYFWTASDAAQKMFNLDVLAPVYEQYKDRGFEIYQVSLDVDNGMWARVVREQKLPWTNVSDISGVTSNYATIYNLTKLPAAFLIGADGMVNATIKDAASLSAAIEKAL
;
A
#
# COMPACT_ATOMS: atom_id res chain seq x y z
N MET A 1 -38.62 -8.82 1.96
CA MET A 1 -38.97 -9.62 3.15
C MET A 1 -37.69 -9.89 3.90
N GLY A 2 -37.46 -9.20 5.02
CA GLY A 2 -36.30 -9.44 5.87
C GLY A 2 -36.49 -10.76 6.62
N PHE A 3 -35.66 -11.75 6.33
CA PHE A 3 -35.56 -12.92 7.19
C PHE A 3 -34.97 -12.44 8.53
N ALA A 4 -35.75 -12.43 9.59
CA ALA A 4 -35.23 -12.31 10.94
C ALA A 4 -34.30 -13.51 11.16
N ALA A 5 -32.99 -13.29 11.19
CA ALA A 5 -32.03 -14.35 11.54
C ALA A 5 -32.39 -14.84 12.95
N CYS A 6 -32.64 -16.14 13.10
CA CYS A 6 -32.88 -16.74 14.39
C CYS A 6 -31.60 -16.63 15.23
N THR A 7 -31.60 -15.75 16.22
CA THR A 7 -30.48 -15.62 17.17
C THR A 7 -30.56 -16.75 18.22
N GLN A 8 -29.42 -17.30 18.58
CA GLN A 8 -29.28 -18.25 19.69
C GLN A 8 -28.16 -17.76 20.60
N THR A 9 -28.33 -18.06 21.88
CA THR A 9 -27.37 -17.66 22.91
C THR A 9 -26.18 -18.60 22.93
N ALA A 10 -24.98 -18.09 22.69
CA ALA A 10 -23.71 -18.74 23.02
C ALA A 10 -23.39 -18.48 24.49
N ASN A 11 -22.90 -19.51 25.20
CA ASN A 11 -22.59 -19.45 26.61
C ASN A 11 -21.09 -19.58 26.83
N ILE A 12 -20.49 -18.61 27.48
CA ILE A 12 -19.08 -18.62 27.90
C ILE A 12 -19.04 -18.88 29.41
N LYS A 13 -18.25 -19.86 29.83
CA LYS A 13 -17.86 -20.05 31.23
C LYS A 13 -16.35 -20.00 31.31
N GLY A 14 -15.80 -19.25 32.26
CA GLY A 14 -14.35 -19.14 32.36
C GLY A 14 -13.84 -18.99 33.77
N VAL A 15 -12.54 -19.15 33.90
CA VAL A 15 -11.74 -18.91 35.09
C VAL A 15 -10.51 -18.09 34.71
N ILE A 16 -10.26 -16.99 35.40
CA ILE A 16 -9.00 -16.27 35.39
C ILE A 16 -8.29 -16.56 36.70
N SER A 17 -7.29 -17.44 36.66
CA SER A 17 -6.73 -18.11 37.84
C SER A 17 -6.13 -17.17 38.89
N ASP A 18 -5.66 -16.01 38.48
CA ASP A 18 -4.98 -15.00 39.31
C ASP A 18 -5.71 -13.65 39.38
N ALA A 19 -7.01 -13.62 39.03
CA ALA A 19 -7.87 -12.45 39.14
C ALA A 19 -9.17 -12.71 39.90
N PRO A 20 -9.11 -13.04 41.23
CA PRO A 20 -10.29 -13.20 42.05
C PRO A 20 -11.00 -11.85 42.29
N ALA A 21 -12.32 -11.86 42.33
CA ALA A 21 -13.19 -10.70 42.61
C ALA A 21 -12.85 -9.45 41.77
N SER A 22 -12.39 -9.67 40.54
CA SER A 22 -11.89 -8.64 39.64
C SER A 22 -12.86 -8.30 38.52
N GLU A 23 -12.85 -7.07 38.05
CA GLU A 23 -13.62 -6.63 36.89
C GLU A 23 -12.98 -7.15 35.59
N ILE A 24 -13.82 -7.64 34.69
CA ILE A 24 -13.45 -8.05 33.33
C ILE A 24 -14.44 -7.47 32.33
N VAL A 25 -13.96 -7.21 31.12
CA VAL A 25 -14.77 -6.65 30.04
C VAL A 25 -14.86 -7.63 28.90
N VAL A 26 -16.08 -7.93 28.45
CA VAL A 26 -16.32 -8.74 27.26
C VAL A 26 -16.60 -7.81 26.10
N LYS A 27 -15.82 -7.96 25.03
CA LYS A 27 -15.91 -7.11 23.85
C LYS A 27 -16.17 -7.96 22.60
N LEU A 28 -17.02 -7.45 21.73
CA LEU A 28 -17.27 -7.98 20.41
C LEU A 28 -16.42 -7.17 19.39
N LEU A 29 -15.83 -7.86 18.43
CA LEU A 29 -15.16 -7.19 17.32
C LEU A 29 -16.19 -6.77 16.27
N ASN A 30 -16.34 -5.47 16.06
CA ASN A 30 -17.15 -4.95 14.95
C ASN A 30 -16.21 -4.52 13.80
N VAL A 31 -15.86 -5.48 12.95
CA VAL A 31 -14.88 -5.38 11.85
C VAL A 31 -13.48 -5.02 12.36
N ASN A 32 -13.22 -3.75 12.68
CA ASN A 32 -11.92 -3.24 13.16
C ASN A 32 -12.00 -2.47 14.50
N GLN A 33 -13.16 -2.48 15.14
CA GLN A 33 -13.38 -1.79 16.40
C GLN A 33 -13.96 -2.74 17.45
N TYR A 34 -13.52 -2.58 18.69
CA TYR A 34 -14.10 -3.29 19.82
C TYR A 34 -15.34 -2.57 20.34
N GLN A 35 -16.42 -3.31 20.47
CA GLN A 35 -17.65 -2.88 21.15
C GLN A 35 -17.76 -3.63 22.48
N VAL A 36 -17.87 -2.91 23.59
CA VAL A 36 -18.15 -3.52 24.89
C VAL A 36 -19.58 -4.09 24.87
N ILE A 37 -19.73 -5.37 25.14
CA ILE A 37 -21.04 -6.05 25.22
C ILE A 37 -21.41 -6.41 26.64
N ASP A 38 -20.44 -6.60 27.54
CA ASP A 38 -20.68 -6.86 28.93
C ASP A 38 -19.48 -6.44 29.80
N THR A 39 -19.76 -6.09 31.06
CA THR A 39 -18.75 -5.87 32.10
C THR A 39 -19.15 -6.73 33.30
N LEU A 40 -18.30 -7.66 33.68
CA LEU A 40 -18.56 -8.69 34.65
C LEU A 40 -17.56 -8.61 35.81
N LYS A 41 -17.90 -9.21 36.90
CA LYS A 41 -16.99 -9.42 38.03
C LYS A 41 -16.77 -10.92 38.24
N THR A 42 -15.51 -11.33 38.33
CA THR A 42 -15.16 -12.71 38.69
C THR A 42 -15.52 -12.98 40.15
N ASP A 43 -15.82 -14.23 40.49
CA ASP A 43 -16.03 -14.64 41.86
C ASP A 43 -14.70 -14.77 42.65
N ALA A 44 -14.77 -15.23 43.90
CA ALA A 44 -13.60 -15.43 44.77
C ALA A 44 -12.60 -16.48 44.20
N ALA A 45 -13.05 -17.34 43.30
CA ALA A 45 -12.21 -18.34 42.60
C ALA A 45 -11.81 -17.91 41.20
N GLY A 46 -12.03 -16.64 40.81
CA GLY A 46 -11.74 -16.12 39.47
C GLY A 46 -12.72 -16.57 38.39
N LYS A 47 -13.87 -17.19 38.75
CA LYS A 47 -14.84 -17.69 37.77
C LYS A 47 -15.75 -16.58 37.27
N PHE A 48 -16.13 -16.68 36.00
CA PHE A 48 -17.13 -15.82 35.36
C PHE A 48 -18.04 -16.61 34.41
N SER A 49 -19.16 -16.01 34.05
CA SER A 49 -20.00 -16.52 32.96
C SER A 49 -20.62 -15.36 32.20
N CYS A 50 -20.72 -15.52 30.89
CA CYS A 50 -21.32 -14.54 29.99
C CYS A 50 -22.19 -15.23 28.95
N LYS A 51 -23.22 -14.52 28.48
CA LYS A 51 -24.09 -14.95 27.39
C LYS A 51 -23.97 -13.96 26.25
N VAL A 52 -23.79 -14.48 25.05
CA VAL A 52 -23.67 -13.67 23.83
C VAL A 52 -24.72 -14.14 22.84
N GLU A 53 -25.49 -13.21 22.32
CA GLU A 53 -26.43 -13.53 21.25
C GLU A 53 -25.69 -13.56 19.90
N VAL A 54 -25.81 -14.69 19.20
CA VAL A 54 -25.18 -14.92 17.89
C VAL A 54 -26.25 -15.33 16.89
N ALA A 55 -26.28 -14.66 15.75
CA ALA A 55 -27.19 -15.03 14.67
C ALA A 55 -26.71 -16.30 13.99
N LYS A 56 -27.64 -17.19 13.66
CA LYS A 56 -27.30 -18.46 12.98
C LYS A 56 -26.61 -18.18 11.64
N GLY A 57 -25.44 -18.80 11.43
CA GLY A 57 -24.62 -18.63 10.24
C GLY A 57 -23.83 -17.32 10.19
N GLN A 58 -23.80 -16.57 11.30
CA GLN A 58 -23.03 -15.34 11.43
C GLN A 58 -22.16 -15.40 12.73
N PRO A 59 -21.08 -16.17 12.73
CA PRO A 59 -20.19 -16.27 13.88
C PRO A 59 -19.59 -14.92 14.25
N GLU A 60 -19.35 -14.72 15.55
CA GLU A 60 -18.88 -13.45 16.10
C GLU A 60 -17.55 -13.62 16.84
N PHE A 61 -16.60 -12.72 16.59
CA PHE A 61 -15.37 -12.63 17.37
C PHE A 61 -15.63 -11.93 18.69
N VAL A 62 -15.42 -12.64 19.80
CA VAL A 62 -15.63 -12.16 21.16
C VAL A 62 -14.33 -12.32 21.95
N TYR A 63 -13.99 -11.27 22.66
CA TYR A 63 -12.75 -11.19 23.42
C TYR A 63 -13.03 -10.86 24.89
N VAL A 64 -12.31 -11.54 25.79
CA VAL A 64 -12.33 -11.23 27.20
C VAL A 64 -11.09 -10.42 27.56
N PHE A 65 -11.29 -9.31 28.23
CA PHE A 65 -10.25 -8.41 28.68
C PHE A 65 -10.20 -8.35 30.21
N TYR A 66 -8.99 -8.44 30.74
CA TYR A 66 -8.69 -8.06 32.12
C TYR A 66 -7.88 -6.75 32.04
N LYS A 67 -8.44 -5.66 32.57
CA LYS A 67 -7.90 -4.30 32.32
C LYS A 67 -7.76 -4.06 30.80
N ASP A 68 -6.55 -3.67 30.36
CA ASP A 68 -6.27 -3.42 28.94
C ASP A 68 -5.72 -4.64 28.18
N ARG A 69 -5.56 -5.77 28.87
CA ARG A 69 -5.01 -6.99 28.25
C ARG A 69 -6.12 -7.95 27.82
N LYS A 70 -6.04 -8.38 26.57
CA LYS A 70 -6.85 -9.47 26.03
C LYS A 70 -6.38 -10.79 26.65
N VAL A 71 -7.26 -11.47 27.40
CA VAL A 71 -6.95 -12.72 28.12
C VAL A 71 -7.61 -13.94 27.50
N ALA A 72 -8.60 -13.76 26.61
CA ALA A 72 -9.15 -14.86 25.79
C ALA A 72 -9.70 -14.31 24.47
N SER A 73 -9.62 -15.14 23.43
CA SER A 73 -10.14 -14.89 22.08
C SER A 73 -11.05 -16.03 21.66
N LEU A 74 -12.28 -15.72 21.27
CA LEU A 74 -13.32 -16.69 20.95
C LEU A 74 -13.94 -16.34 19.60
N LEU A 75 -14.26 -17.35 18.81
CA LEU A 75 -15.13 -17.24 17.64
C LEU A 75 -16.36 -18.08 17.96
N LEU A 76 -17.47 -17.40 18.21
CA LEU A 76 -18.69 -18.01 18.72
C LEU A 76 -19.69 -18.22 17.60
N GLU A 77 -20.25 -19.41 17.53
CA GLU A 77 -21.42 -19.73 16.73
C GLU A 77 -22.70 -19.76 17.60
N ALA A 78 -23.83 -19.72 16.91
CA ALA A 78 -25.14 -19.75 17.58
C ALA A 78 -25.32 -21.04 18.39
N GLY A 79 -25.52 -20.91 19.71
CA GLY A 79 -25.72 -22.04 20.62
C GLY A 79 -24.45 -22.65 21.22
N ASP A 80 -23.27 -22.11 20.92
CA ASP A 80 -21.99 -22.58 21.49
C ASP A 80 -21.97 -22.59 23.01
N LYS A 81 -21.25 -23.56 23.58
CA LYS A 81 -20.95 -23.67 25.02
C LYS A 81 -19.44 -23.77 25.18
N VAL A 82 -18.82 -22.64 25.47
CA VAL A 82 -17.35 -22.52 25.52
C VAL A 82 -16.87 -22.44 26.95
N SER A 83 -15.82 -23.19 27.25
CA SER A 83 -15.05 -23.13 28.49
C SER A 83 -13.71 -22.45 28.26
N VAL A 84 -13.34 -21.51 29.14
CA VAL A 84 -12.10 -20.77 29.08
C VAL A 84 -11.34 -20.88 30.38
N GLN A 85 -10.09 -21.33 30.33
CA GLN A 85 -9.16 -21.24 31.46
C GLN A 85 -8.03 -20.31 31.05
N THR A 86 -7.78 -19.26 31.81
CA THR A 86 -6.75 -18.27 31.46
C THR A 86 -6.15 -17.64 32.71
N ASP A 87 -5.09 -16.89 32.54
CA ASP A 87 -4.48 -16.03 33.55
C ASP A 87 -4.48 -14.55 33.08
N THR A 88 -4.00 -13.65 33.94
CA THR A 88 -3.92 -12.22 33.63
C THR A 88 -2.85 -11.89 32.56
N LEU A 89 -2.00 -12.85 32.20
CA LEU A 89 -1.02 -12.72 31.11
C LEU A 89 -1.62 -13.11 29.76
N GLY A 90 -2.77 -13.80 29.73
CA GLY A 90 -3.44 -14.23 28.52
C GLY A 90 -3.04 -15.64 28.05
N ASN A 91 -2.44 -16.45 28.93
CA ASN A 91 -2.20 -17.87 28.66
C ASN A 91 -3.54 -18.61 28.75
N SER A 92 -4.21 -18.79 27.62
CA SER A 92 -5.57 -19.31 27.59
C SER A 92 -5.66 -20.72 26.99
N VAL A 93 -6.51 -21.54 27.61
CA VAL A 93 -6.99 -22.83 27.07
C VAL A 93 -8.50 -22.69 26.85
N VAL A 94 -8.94 -23.02 25.64
CA VAL A 94 -10.33 -22.91 25.21
C VAL A 94 -10.84 -24.28 24.79
N GLU A 95 -12.07 -24.63 25.23
CA GLU A 95 -12.74 -25.87 24.91
C GLU A 95 -14.22 -25.63 24.58
N GLY A 96 -14.85 -26.59 23.87
CA GLY A 96 -16.30 -26.61 23.64
C GLY A 96 -16.75 -25.95 22.31
N SER A 97 -15.86 -25.30 21.57
CA SER A 97 -16.10 -24.81 20.21
C SER A 97 -14.85 -24.99 19.37
N GLU A 98 -14.97 -25.67 18.23
CA GLU A 98 -13.84 -25.95 17.34
C GLU A 98 -13.21 -24.66 16.83
N GLU A 99 -14.03 -23.70 16.41
CA GLU A 99 -13.57 -22.42 15.87
C GLU A 99 -12.90 -21.54 16.94
N SER A 100 -13.41 -21.57 18.17
CA SER A 100 -12.77 -20.87 19.31
C SER A 100 -11.43 -21.51 19.68
N VAL A 101 -11.31 -22.83 19.63
CA VAL A 101 -10.03 -23.54 19.85
C VAL A 101 -9.01 -23.19 18.76
N LYS A 102 -9.43 -23.16 17.49
CA LYS A 102 -8.57 -22.73 16.37
C LYS A 102 -8.10 -21.29 16.56
N LEU A 103 -9.00 -20.37 16.94
CA LEU A 103 -8.64 -18.97 17.17
C LEU A 103 -7.65 -18.82 18.32
N ALA A 104 -7.86 -19.52 19.44
CA ALA A 104 -6.92 -19.50 20.56
C ALA A 104 -5.53 -19.99 20.15
N SER A 105 -5.45 -21.04 19.32
CA SER A 105 -4.17 -21.55 18.79
C SER A 105 -3.49 -20.49 17.88
N VAL A 106 -4.26 -19.84 17.00
CA VAL A 106 -3.74 -18.76 16.13
C VAL A 106 -3.15 -17.62 16.97
N GLU A 107 -3.84 -17.21 18.03
CA GLU A 107 -3.38 -16.13 18.92
C GLU A 107 -2.12 -16.53 19.71
N ALA A 108 -2.06 -17.77 20.17
CA ALA A 108 -0.87 -18.30 20.86
C ALA A 108 0.36 -18.36 19.92
N ASP A 109 0.18 -18.82 18.69
CA ASP A 109 1.25 -18.82 17.68
C ASP A 109 1.70 -17.41 17.33
N TYR A 110 0.76 -16.47 17.22
CA TYR A 110 1.05 -15.07 16.95
C TYR A 110 1.85 -14.43 18.09
N ALA A 111 1.47 -14.68 19.34
CA ALA A 111 2.22 -14.20 20.49
C ALA A 111 3.67 -14.74 20.53
N LYS A 112 3.86 -16.03 20.24
CA LYS A 112 5.18 -16.65 20.11
C LYS A 112 6.02 -16.02 19.00
N ALA A 113 5.41 -15.77 17.84
CA ALA A 113 6.10 -15.15 16.71
C ALA A 113 6.54 -13.72 17.03
N LYS A 114 5.69 -12.92 17.71
CA LYS A 114 6.07 -11.57 18.15
C LYS A 114 7.22 -11.58 19.15
N ALA A 115 7.24 -12.51 20.09
CA ALA A 115 8.34 -12.69 21.02
C ALA A 115 9.64 -13.08 20.28
N ALA A 116 9.57 -14.04 19.36
CA ALA A 116 10.71 -14.46 18.54
C ALA A 116 11.25 -13.32 17.65
N MET A 117 10.38 -12.44 17.14
CA MET A 117 10.79 -11.25 16.38
C MET A 117 11.53 -10.24 17.28
N ALA A 118 11.06 -10.04 18.50
CA ALA A 118 11.71 -9.17 19.46
C ALA A 118 13.11 -9.69 19.84
N ASP A 119 13.23 -11.00 20.08
CA ASP A 119 14.52 -11.65 20.39
C ASP A 119 15.48 -11.62 19.19
N ALA A 120 14.97 -11.72 17.96
CA ALA A 120 15.75 -11.69 16.72
C ALA A 120 16.20 -10.28 16.30
N ALA A 121 15.70 -9.22 16.94
CA ALA A 121 15.91 -7.83 16.50
C ALA A 121 17.40 -7.41 16.44
N ALA A 122 18.30 -8.11 17.15
CA ALA A 122 19.74 -7.85 17.15
C ALA A 122 20.47 -8.37 15.89
N SER A 123 19.84 -9.22 15.07
CA SER A 123 20.43 -9.85 13.87
C SER A 123 19.48 -9.76 12.68
N GLY A 124 19.86 -9.05 11.62
CA GLY A 124 19.04 -8.92 10.40
C GLY A 124 18.76 -10.27 9.72
N GLU A 125 19.72 -11.21 9.75
CA GLU A 125 19.53 -12.55 9.19
C GLU A 125 18.49 -13.36 9.99
N GLN A 126 18.61 -13.35 11.32
CA GLN A 126 17.68 -14.03 12.21
C GLN A 126 16.27 -13.42 12.11
N LEU A 127 16.18 -12.09 12.01
CA LEU A 127 14.92 -11.37 11.83
C LEU A 127 14.23 -11.78 10.53
N SER A 128 14.96 -11.79 9.41
CA SER A 128 14.45 -12.18 8.11
C SER A 128 13.98 -13.64 8.11
N LYS A 129 14.76 -14.54 8.71
CA LYS A 129 14.40 -15.96 8.84
C LYS A 129 13.12 -16.14 9.65
N THR A 130 13.02 -15.50 10.82
CA THR A 130 11.84 -15.58 11.70
C THR A 130 10.59 -15.07 10.98
N TYR A 131 10.69 -13.95 10.24
CA TYR A 131 9.58 -13.44 9.43
C TYR A 131 9.15 -14.44 8.35
N VAL A 132 10.09 -14.95 7.55
CA VAL A 132 9.78 -15.87 6.43
C VAL A 132 9.16 -17.17 6.94
N ASP A 133 9.68 -17.73 8.03
CA ASP A 133 9.15 -18.96 8.62
C ASP A 133 7.72 -18.75 9.14
N TYR A 134 7.47 -17.61 9.79
CA TYR A 134 6.12 -17.27 10.25
C TYR A 134 5.16 -17.00 9.08
N TYR A 135 5.56 -16.21 8.09
CA TYR A 135 4.78 -15.98 6.87
C TYR A 135 4.35 -17.30 6.21
N ARG A 136 5.30 -18.23 5.96
CA ARG A 136 5.00 -19.54 5.38
C ARG A 136 4.00 -20.34 6.21
N SER A 137 4.16 -20.31 7.54
CA SER A 137 3.23 -20.99 8.45
C SER A 137 1.82 -20.39 8.35
N ARG A 138 1.69 -19.08 8.19
CA ARG A 138 0.37 -18.40 8.06
C ARG A 138 -0.26 -18.64 6.70
N VAL A 139 0.51 -18.66 5.62
CA VAL A 139 0.01 -19.09 4.30
C VAL A 139 -0.53 -20.52 4.37
N ALA A 140 0.23 -21.44 4.96
CA ALA A 140 -0.22 -22.84 5.14
C ALA A 140 -1.50 -22.93 5.97
N TYR A 141 -1.59 -22.16 7.09
CA TYR A 141 -2.80 -22.10 7.92
C TYR A 141 -4.01 -21.62 7.13
N VAL A 142 -3.87 -20.53 6.39
CA VAL A 142 -4.95 -19.96 5.57
C VAL A 142 -5.45 -20.95 4.52
N MET A 143 -4.54 -21.64 3.85
CA MET A 143 -4.91 -22.66 2.85
C MET A 143 -5.65 -23.86 3.46
N GLN A 144 -5.19 -24.33 4.63
CA GLN A 144 -5.80 -25.46 5.32
C GLN A 144 -7.15 -25.15 5.95
N ASN A 145 -7.38 -23.87 6.33
CA ASN A 145 -8.57 -23.43 7.05
C ASN A 145 -9.41 -22.41 6.26
N SER A 146 -9.36 -22.45 4.92
CA SER A 146 -9.96 -21.46 4.03
C SER A 146 -11.47 -21.23 4.22
N LYS A 147 -12.18 -22.17 4.84
CA LYS A 147 -13.62 -22.08 5.16
C LYS A 147 -13.90 -21.59 6.59
N SER A 148 -12.88 -21.36 7.39
CA SER A 148 -13.02 -20.87 8.78
C SER A 148 -12.80 -19.36 8.83
N LEU A 149 -13.65 -18.65 9.58
CA LEU A 149 -13.45 -17.21 9.79
C LEU A 149 -12.16 -16.89 10.58
N THR A 150 -11.52 -17.87 11.23
CA THR A 150 -10.24 -17.68 11.91
C THR A 150 -9.11 -17.24 11.00
N VAL A 151 -9.23 -17.43 9.68
CA VAL A 151 -8.27 -16.91 8.70
C VAL A 151 -8.31 -15.39 8.57
N VAL A 152 -9.44 -14.76 8.89
CA VAL A 152 -9.59 -13.29 8.78
C VAL A 152 -8.58 -12.57 9.67
N PRO A 153 -8.52 -12.78 11.02
CA PRO A 153 -7.51 -12.13 11.83
C PRO A 153 -6.08 -12.50 11.43
N VAL A 154 -5.83 -13.70 10.86
CA VAL A 154 -4.50 -14.11 10.39
C VAL A 154 -4.01 -13.22 9.25
N LEU A 155 -4.90 -12.86 8.30
CA LEU A 155 -4.56 -12.01 7.15
C LEU A 155 -4.14 -10.58 7.56
N TYR A 156 -4.58 -10.11 8.74
CA TYR A 156 -4.28 -8.77 9.26
C TYR A 156 -3.20 -8.75 10.35
N GLN A 157 -2.52 -9.87 10.62
CA GLN A 157 -1.42 -9.89 11.60
C GLN A 157 -0.25 -9.02 11.18
N SER A 158 0.35 -8.33 12.16
CA SER A 158 1.58 -7.55 12.00
C SER A 158 2.56 -7.91 13.10
N LEU A 159 3.77 -8.35 12.75
CA LEU A 159 4.78 -8.73 13.72
C LEU A 159 5.39 -7.54 14.45
N THR A 160 5.44 -6.37 13.79
CA THR A 160 5.71 -5.06 14.37
C THR A 160 4.69 -4.05 13.85
N GLU A 161 4.69 -2.80 14.33
CA GLU A 161 3.79 -1.74 13.85
C GLU A 161 3.90 -1.49 12.34
N SER A 162 5.09 -1.72 11.75
CA SER A 162 5.39 -1.45 10.34
C SER A 162 5.60 -2.71 9.49
N LEU A 163 5.41 -3.92 10.06
CA LEU A 163 5.72 -5.17 9.36
C LEU A 163 4.50 -6.12 9.33
N PRO A 164 3.53 -5.90 8.42
CA PRO A 164 2.45 -6.84 8.20
C PRO A 164 2.98 -8.20 7.73
N VAL A 165 2.30 -9.28 8.13
CA VAL A 165 2.66 -10.64 7.69
C VAL A 165 2.40 -10.81 6.19
N PHE A 166 1.24 -10.37 5.71
CA PHE A 166 0.86 -10.39 4.30
C PHE A 166 1.08 -9.02 3.67
N ALA A 167 2.36 -8.70 3.38
CA ALA A 167 2.81 -7.39 2.90
C ALA A 167 3.17 -7.36 1.40
N GLN A 168 3.24 -8.54 0.74
CA GLN A 168 3.63 -8.63 -0.66
C GLN A 168 2.46 -8.25 -1.58
N THR A 169 2.75 -7.62 -2.71
CA THR A 169 1.73 -7.28 -3.71
C THR A 169 0.93 -8.51 -4.15
N THR A 170 1.60 -9.65 -4.29
CA THR A 170 0.99 -10.94 -4.68
C THR A 170 0.09 -11.53 -3.60
N ASP A 171 0.18 -11.09 -2.34
CA ASP A 171 -0.74 -11.54 -1.28
C ASP A 171 -2.19 -11.12 -1.57
N ALA A 172 -2.41 -10.13 -2.45
CA ALA A 172 -3.73 -9.77 -2.96
C ALA A 172 -4.53 -10.98 -3.46
N ILE A 173 -3.85 -11.96 -4.07
CA ILE A 173 -4.46 -13.21 -4.57
C ILE A 173 -4.96 -14.06 -3.40
N ILE A 174 -4.21 -14.12 -2.31
CA ILE A 174 -4.61 -14.85 -1.09
C ILE A 174 -5.87 -14.23 -0.48
N PHE A 175 -5.89 -12.88 -0.35
CA PHE A 175 -7.06 -12.15 0.14
C PHE A 175 -8.30 -12.41 -0.73
N SER A 176 -8.15 -12.37 -2.06
CA SER A 176 -9.25 -12.62 -3.00
C SER A 176 -9.79 -14.04 -2.88
N ASN A 177 -8.93 -15.06 -2.91
CA ASN A 177 -9.34 -16.45 -2.83
C ASN A 177 -10.02 -16.78 -1.49
N VAL A 178 -9.53 -16.21 -0.39
CA VAL A 178 -10.15 -16.36 0.94
C VAL A 178 -11.52 -15.69 0.96
N ALA A 179 -11.63 -14.47 0.44
CA ALA A 179 -12.90 -13.76 0.36
C ALA A 179 -13.93 -14.54 -0.48
N ASP A 180 -13.55 -15.07 -1.65
CA ASP A 180 -14.41 -15.92 -2.50
C ASP A 180 -14.91 -17.14 -1.74
N THR A 181 -14.01 -17.82 -1.02
CA THR A 181 -14.37 -19.03 -0.26
C THR A 181 -15.29 -18.71 0.92
N LEU A 182 -14.98 -17.66 1.69
CA LEU A 182 -15.76 -17.29 2.86
C LEU A 182 -17.14 -16.70 2.51
N GLU A 183 -17.28 -16.01 1.37
CA GLU A 183 -18.58 -15.55 0.89
C GLU A 183 -19.55 -16.71 0.60
N MET A 184 -19.04 -17.84 0.12
CA MET A 184 -19.88 -19.04 -0.07
C MET A 184 -20.34 -19.65 1.26
N VAL A 185 -19.55 -19.50 2.35
CA VAL A 185 -19.84 -20.10 3.65
C VAL A 185 -20.61 -19.12 4.55
N TYR A 186 -20.22 -17.85 4.55
CA TYR A 186 -20.75 -16.81 5.44
C TYR A 186 -21.15 -15.54 4.66
N PRO A 187 -22.11 -15.59 3.72
CA PRO A 187 -22.45 -14.47 2.83
C PRO A 187 -22.94 -13.22 3.58
N GLU A 188 -23.52 -13.39 4.77
CA GLU A 188 -24.04 -12.27 5.57
C GLU A 188 -23.04 -11.74 6.61
N SER A 189 -21.87 -12.37 6.76
CA SER A 189 -20.88 -11.97 7.74
C SER A 189 -20.31 -10.58 7.44
N LYS A 190 -20.35 -9.68 8.42
CA LYS A 190 -19.72 -8.35 8.35
C LYS A 190 -18.21 -8.42 8.11
N TYR A 191 -17.54 -9.45 8.64
CA TYR A 191 -16.12 -9.69 8.48
C TYR A 191 -15.76 -10.07 7.04
N VAL A 192 -16.59 -10.91 6.44
CA VAL A 192 -16.41 -11.35 5.05
C VAL A 192 -16.68 -10.19 4.08
N LYS A 193 -17.73 -9.39 4.31
CA LYS A 193 -18.01 -8.18 3.51
C LYS A 193 -16.86 -7.17 3.59
N ALA A 194 -16.27 -6.99 4.77
CA ALA A 194 -15.08 -6.12 4.93
C ALA A 194 -13.84 -6.70 4.23
N LEU A 195 -13.60 -8.02 4.36
CA LEU A 195 -12.51 -8.71 3.69
C LEU A 195 -12.63 -8.61 2.16
N ARG A 196 -13.83 -8.76 1.60
CA ARG A 196 -14.07 -8.60 0.16
C ARG A 196 -13.65 -7.21 -0.32
N LYS A 197 -14.08 -6.17 0.37
CA LYS A 197 -13.72 -4.79 0.04
C LYS A 197 -12.20 -4.57 0.04
N GLU A 198 -11.51 -5.12 1.03
CA GLU A 198 -10.04 -5.07 1.09
C GLU A 198 -9.40 -5.87 -0.03
N ALA A 199 -9.88 -7.08 -0.31
CA ALA A 199 -9.39 -7.94 -1.39
C ALA A 199 -9.50 -7.25 -2.76
N ASP A 200 -10.65 -6.63 -3.06
CA ASP A 200 -10.87 -5.91 -4.31
C ASP A 200 -9.92 -4.71 -4.44
N ALA A 201 -9.70 -3.96 -3.35
CA ALA A 201 -8.75 -2.86 -3.34
C ALA A 201 -7.30 -3.33 -3.60
N ARG A 202 -6.87 -4.43 -2.97
CA ARG A 202 -5.54 -5.02 -3.18
C ARG A 202 -5.35 -5.56 -4.60
N ILE A 203 -6.36 -6.22 -5.17
CA ILE A 203 -6.33 -6.70 -6.57
C ILE A 203 -6.25 -5.52 -7.54
N ALA A 204 -7.01 -4.45 -7.31
CA ALA A 204 -6.93 -3.24 -8.13
C ALA A 204 -5.52 -2.60 -8.07
N GLN A 205 -4.94 -2.51 -6.88
CA GLN A 205 -3.56 -2.02 -6.69
C GLN A 205 -2.53 -2.92 -7.39
N MET A 206 -2.61 -4.23 -7.23
CA MET A 206 -1.74 -5.19 -7.91
C MET A 206 -1.84 -5.06 -9.43
N SER A 207 -3.06 -4.94 -9.96
CA SER A 207 -3.30 -4.75 -11.41
C SER A 207 -2.70 -3.45 -11.92
N LEU A 208 -2.78 -2.37 -11.14
CA LEU A 208 -2.15 -1.09 -11.49
C LEU A 208 -0.63 -1.22 -11.55
N ILE A 209 -0.01 -1.82 -10.53
CA ILE A 209 1.45 -2.05 -10.47
C ILE A 209 1.88 -2.90 -11.69
N THR A 210 1.17 -4.02 -11.96
CA THR A 210 1.48 -4.89 -13.10
C THR A 210 1.36 -4.14 -14.43
N ARG A 211 0.36 -3.25 -14.58
CA ARG A 211 0.23 -2.41 -15.80
C ARG A 211 1.38 -1.42 -15.93
N ILE A 212 1.84 -0.84 -14.82
CA ILE A 212 2.99 0.06 -14.82
C ILE A 212 4.27 -0.71 -15.18
N GLU A 213 4.45 -1.91 -14.64
CA GLU A 213 5.61 -2.77 -14.91
C GLU A 213 5.60 -3.38 -16.32
N SER A 214 4.41 -3.67 -16.87
CA SER A 214 4.21 -4.26 -18.20
C SER A 214 3.90 -3.24 -19.30
N ALA A 215 3.66 -1.97 -18.95
CA ALA A 215 3.63 -0.92 -19.96
C ALA A 215 4.96 -1.00 -20.71
N GLU A 216 4.89 -1.15 -22.04
CA GLU A 216 6.08 -0.96 -22.90
C GLU A 216 6.80 0.28 -22.35
N GLN A 217 8.02 0.07 -21.89
CA GLN A 217 8.81 1.12 -21.25
C GLN A 217 9.10 2.20 -22.30
N ILE A 218 8.17 3.13 -22.41
CA ILE A 218 8.60 4.49 -22.70
C ILE A 218 9.41 4.84 -21.45
N ASN A 219 10.72 4.85 -21.58
CA ASN A 219 11.67 5.08 -20.49
C ASN A 219 11.55 6.50 -19.88
N PHE A 220 10.45 7.20 -20.15
CA PHE A 220 10.12 8.56 -19.69
C PHE A 220 8.60 8.75 -19.65
N LEU A 221 8.14 9.71 -18.85
CA LEU A 221 6.74 10.14 -18.84
C LEU A 221 6.49 11.03 -20.05
N ASP A 222 5.57 10.63 -20.92
CA ASP A 222 5.29 11.38 -22.14
C ASP A 222 4.63 12.75 -21.83
N ILE A 223 4.97 13.74 -22.64
CA ILE A 223 4.45 15.11 -22.56
C ILE A 223 3.76 15.43 -23.87
N GLU A 224 2.53 15.88 -23.84
CA GLU A 224 1.79 16.40 -24.99
C GLU A 224 1.39 17.85 -24.72
N LEU A 225 2.08 18.80 -25.36
CA LEU A 225 1.83 20.24 -25.17
C LEU A 225 1.77 20.98 -26.51
N PRO A 226 1.06 22.11 -26.59
CA PRO A 226 1.01 22.93 -27.80
C PRO A 226 2.32 23.69 -28.03
N ASN A 227 2.70 23.80 -29.30
CA ASN A 227 3.75 24.72 -29.76
C ASN A 227 3.21 26.16 -29.92
N GLN A 228 4.03 27.08 -30.44
CA GLN A 228 3.65 28.50 -30.63
C GLN A 228 2.49 28.68 -31.62
N GLN A 229 2.19 27.69 -32.44
CA GLN A 229 1.09 27.66 -33.42
C GLN A 229 -0.17 27.00 -32.85
N GLY A 230 -0.12 26.51 -31.62
CA GLY A 230 -1.20 25.77 -30.99
C GLY A 230 -1.31 24.30 -31.40
N GLN A 231 -0.35 23.79 -32.15
CA GLN A 231 -0.30 22.38 -32.53
C GLN A 231 0.31 21.56 -31.39
N LYS A 232 -0.39 20.53 -30.96
CA LYS A 232 0.10 19.61 -29.94
C LYS A 232 1.19 18.71 -30.50
N THR A 233 2.27 18.58 -29.77
CA THR A 233 3.41 17.72 -30.10
C THR A 233 3.73 16.86 -28.87
N LYS A 234 3.88 15.56 -29.08
CA LYS A 234 4.30 14.66 -28.03
C LYS A 234 5.81 14.55 -27.97
N LEU A 235 6.34 14.41 -26.77
CA LEU A 235 7.75 14.12 -26.54
C LEU A 235 8.15 12.80 -27.24
N SER A 236 7.29 11.77 -27.16
CA SER A 236 7.48 10.48 -27.83
C SER A 236 7.55 10.59 -29.37
N ASP A 237 6.80 11.52 -29.98
CA ASP A 237 6.80 11.70 -31.44
C ASP A 237 8.12 12.30 -31.98
N VAL A 238 8.83 13.03 -31.13
CA VAL A 238 10.10 13.70 -31.53
C VAL A 238 11.34 13.06 -30.92
N HIS A 239 11.14 12.10 -30.00
CA HIS A 239 12.23 11.38 -29.36
C HIS A 239 13.11 10.68 -30.40
N LYS A 240 14.43 10.86 -30.26
CA LYS A 240 15.46 10.19 -31.07
C LYS A 240 16.31 9.28 -30.20
N LYS A 241 17.48 8.88 -30.63
CA LYS A 241 18.40 8.04 -29.82
C LYS A 241 18.69 8.66 -28.46
N VAL A 242 18.88 9.98 -28.42
CA VAL A 242 19.06 10.76 -27.20
C VAL A 242 18.23 12.02 -27.28
N THR A 243 17.42 12.32 -26.27
CA THR A 243 16.61 13.55 -26.24
C THR A 243 16.84 14.28 -24.93
N LEU A 244 17.11 15.58 -25.02
CA LEU A 244 17.15 16.48 -23.89
C LEU A 244 15.74 17.04 -23.65
N LEU A 245 15.10 16.64 -22.57
CA LEU A 245 13.91 17.29 -22.06
C LEU A 245 14.35 18.43 -21.14
N TYR A 246 14.02 19.68 -21.52
CA TYR A 246 14.53 20.86 -20.85
C TYR A 246 13.40 21.81 -20.43
N PHE A 247 13.22 22.00 -19.13
CA PHE A 247 12.24 22.92 -18.56
C PHE A 247 12.89 24.27 -18.25
N TRP A 248 12.28 25.35 -18.73
CA TRP A 248 12.83 26.68 -18.63
C TRP A 248 11.76 27.77 -18.56
N THR A 249 12.20 29.03 -18.45
CA THR A 249 11.33 30.20 -18.61
C THR A 249 11.99 31.27 -19.48
N ALA A 250 11.23 31.77 -20.44
CA ALA A 250 11.64 32.84 -21.35
C ALA A 250 11.79 34.21 -20.67
N SER A 251 11.23 34.37 -19.48
CA SER A 251 11.39 35.60 -18.67
C SER A 251 12.79 35.72 -18.04
N ASP A 252 13.54 34.61 -17.91
CA ASP A 252 14.88 34.58 -17.33
C ASP A 252 15.96 34.85 -18.37
N ALA A 253 16.76 35.94 -18.16
CA ALA A 253 17.83 36.32 -19.09
C ALA A 253 18.96 35.30 -19.17
N ALA A 254 19.33 34.66 -18.05
CA ALA A 254 20.40 33.67 -18.02
C ALA A 254 20.01 32.41 -18.79
N GLN A 255 18.76 31.96 -18.69
CA GLN A 255 18.24 30.83 -19.43
C GLN A 255 18.14 31.10 -20.94
N LYS A 256 17.79 32.33 -21.32
CA LYS A 256 17.87 32.77 -22.74
C LYS A 256 19.28 32.72 -23.28
N MET A 257 20.26 33.21 -22.52
CA MET A 257 21.67 33.10 -22.94
C MET A 257 22.12 31.63 -23.02
N PHE A 258 21.70 30.80 -22.11
CA PHE A 258 22.02 29.37 -22.10
C PHE A 258 21.52 28.66 -23.38
N ASN A 259 20.33 29.02 -23.87
CA ASN A 259 19.84 28.52 -25.16
C ASN A 259 20.82 28.81 -26.33
N LEU A 260 21.38 30.03 -26.39
CA LEU A 260 22.25 30.46 -27.47
C LEU A 260 23.69 29.99 -27.29
N ASP A 261 24.22 30.05 -26.08
CA ASP A 261 25.63 29.80 -25.80
C ASP A 261 25.95 28.31 -25.60
N VAL A 262 24.95 27.54 -25.18
CA VAL A 262 25.13 26.11 -24.82
C VAL A 262 24.26 25.21 -25.69
N LEU A 263 22.94 25.39 -25.68
CA LEU A 263 22.04 24.42 -26.32
C LEU A 263 22.16 24.48 -27.87
N ALA A 264 22.21 25.68 -28.48
CA ALA A 264 22.23 25.80 -29.92
C ALA A 264 23.53 25.20 -30.55
N PRO A 265 24.74 25.50 -30.07
CA PRO A 265 25.94 24.88 -30.62
C PRO A 265 25.98 23.36 -30.48
N VAL A 266 25.56 22.84 -29.33
CA VAL A 266 25.52 21.39 -29.07
C VAL A 266 24.47 20.72 -29.96
N TYR A 267 23.28 21.32 -30.10
CA TYR A 267 22.24 20.80 -30.99
C TYR A 267 22.72 20.66 -32.43
N GLU A 268 23.36 21.71 -32.99
CA GLU A 268 23.93 21.67 -34.33
C GLU A 268 24.99 20.57 -34.50
N GLN A 269 25.78 20.30 -33.47
CA GLN A 269 26.81 19.26 -33.48
C GLN A 269 26.23 17.83 -33.49
N TYR A 270 25.10 17.60 -32.80
CA TYR A 270 24.61 16.25 -32.52
C TYR A 270 23.28 15.89 -33.20
N LYS A 271 22.52 16.83 -33.75
CA LYS A 271 21.20 16.60 -34.36
C LYS A 271 21.19 15.49 -35.40
N ASP A 272 22.24 15.43 -36.25
CA ASP A 272 22.38 14.44 -37.32
C ASP A 272 22.88 13.07 -36.80
N ARG A 273 23.31 13.00 -35.53
CA ARG A 273 23.71 11.77 -34.84
C ARG A 273 22.56 11.12 -34.05
N GLY A 274 21.40 11.76 -34.02
CA GLY A 274 20.22 11.26 -33.32
C GLY A 274 19.95 11.95 -31.98
N PHE A 275 20.45 13.18 -31.81
CA PHE A 275 20.11 14.03 -30.69
C PHE A 275 18.92 14.94 -30.98
N GLU A 276 18.03 15.12 -30.02
CA GLU A 276 16.90 16.06 -30.09
C GLU A 276 16.74 16.84 -28.78
N ILE A 277 16.11 17.99 -28.88
CA ILE A 277 15.70 18.78 -27.68
C ILE A 277 14.18 18.97 -27.71
N TYR A 278 13.55 18.60 -26.62
CA TYR A 278 12.15 18.93 -26.32
C TYR A 278 12.12 19.94 -25.17
N GLN A 279 11.81 21.18 -25.51
CA GLN A 279 11.91 22.29 -24.58
C GLN A 279 10.53 22.73 -24.10
N VAL A 280 10.29 22.65 -22.77
CA VAL A 280 9.03 22.99 -22.14
C VAL A 280 9.17 24.32 -21.39
N SER A 281 8.43 25.34 -21.82
CA SER A 281 8.37 26.62 -21.13
C SER A 281 7.36 26.57 -20.00
N LEU A 282 7.75 27.05 -18.83
CA LEU A 282 6.88 27.31 -17.68
C LEU A 282 6.60 28.81 -17.53
N ASP A 283 6.40 29.49 -18.65
CA ASP A 283 5.94 30.89 -18.67
C ASP A 283 4.40 30.94 -18.55
N VAL A 284 3.88 32.08 -18.11
CA VAL A 284 2.45 32.38 -18.09
C VAL A 284 2.04 33.38 -19.18
N ASP A 285 3.01 33.92 -19.91
CA ASP A 285 2.82 34.86 -21.03
C ASP A 285 3.21 34.20 -22.35
N ASN A 286 2.18 33.77 -23.11
CA ASN A 286 2.35 33.15 -24.41
C ASN A 286 3.05 34.07 -25.43
N GLY A 287 2.73 35.37 -25.40
CA GLY A 287 3.29 36.34 -26.33
C GLY A 287 4.80 36.54 -26.12
N MET A 288 5.22 36.64 -24.87
CA MET A 288 6.63 36.77 -24.52
C MET A 288 7.40 35.50 -24.88
N TRP A 289 6.93 34.32 -24.48
CA TRP A 289 7.56 33.03 -24.81
C TRP A 289 7.70 32.83 -26.32
N ALA A 290 6.61 32.94 -27.06
CA ALA A 290 6.62 32.76 -28.51
C ALA A 290 7.54 33.77 -29.24
N ARG A 291 7.65 35.00 -28.75
CA ARG A 291 8.59 36.01 -29.25
C ARG A 291 10.03 35.58 -29.02
N VAL A 292 10.39 35.14 -27.81
CA VAL A 292 11.77 34.73 -27.49
C VAL A 292 12.18 33.53 -28.32
N VAL A 293 11.34 32.51 -28.46
CA VAL A 293 11.64 31.31 -29.31
C VAL A 293 11.91 31.73 -30.75
N ARG A 294 11.11 32.67 -31.29
CA ARG A 294 11.26 33.18 -32.67
C ARG A 294 12.50 34.05 -32.85
N GLU A 295 12.75 34.98 -31.89
CA GLU A 295 13.91 35.87 -31.92
C GLU A 295 15.23 35.08 -31.82
N GLN A 296 15.29 34.06 -31.00
CA GLN A 296 16.45 33.19 -30.86
C GLN A 296 16.54 32.13 -31.94
N LYS A 297 15.51 31.98 -32.79
CA LYS A 297 15.45 30.98 -33.88
C LYS A 297 15.76 29.57 -33.37
N LEU A 298 15.17 29.20 -32.22
CA LEU A 298 15.40 27.88 -31.61
C LEU A 298 14.88 26.77 -32.55
N PRO A 299 15.77 25.88 -33.06
CA PRO A 299 15.42 24.96 -34.14
C PRO A 299 14.73 23.67 -33.67
N TRP A 300 14.70 23.42 -32.37
CA TRP A 300 14.12 22.21 -31.78
C TRP A 300 12.67 22.44 -31.36
N THR A 301 12.03 21.37 -30.84
CA THR A 301 10.63 21.42 -30.35
C THR A 301 10.48 22.29 -29.12
N ASN A 302 9.65 23.31 -29.23
CA ASN A 302 9.32 24.25 -28.16
C ASN A 302 7.83 24.21 -27.86
N VAL A 303 7.45 23.89 -26.63
CA VAL A 303 6.06 23.72 -26.18
C VAL A 303 5.78 24.41 -24.83
N SER A 304 4.51 24.72 -24.56
CA SER A 304 4.06 25.24 -23.27
C SER A 304 2.55 25.09 -23.11
N ASP A 305 2.09 24.90 -21.88
CA ASP A 305 0.67 25.01 -21.50
C ASP A 305 0.30 26.37 -20.91
N ILE A 306 1.29 27.29 -20.83
CA ILE A 306 1.15 28.64 -20.27
C ILE A 306 0.63 28.64 -18.83
N SER A 307 0.84 27.55 -18.11
CA SER A 307 0.37 27.36 -16.72
C SER A 307 1.45 27.73 -15.68
N GLY A 308 2.64 28.07 -16.12
CA GLY A 308 3.77 28.38 -15.25
C GLY A 308 4.11 27.20 -14.31
N VAL A 309 4.42 27.51 -13.07
CA VAL A 309 4.73 26.52 -12.04
C VAL A 309 3.54 25.64 -11.62
N THR A 310 2.32 26.00 -12.02
CA THR A 310 1.11 25.21 -11.78
C THR A 310 0.83 24.18 -12.88
N SER A 311 1.70 24.10 -13.89
CA SER A 311 1.65 23.05 -14.90
C SER A 311 1.65 21.67 -14.27
N ASN A 312 0.76 20.79 -14.73
CA ASN A 312 0.75 19.39 -14.29
C ASN A 312 2.11 18.71 -14.49
N TYR A 313 2.82 19.07 -15.54
CA TYR A 313 4.14 18.50 -15.83
C TYR A 313 5.22 18.99 -14.86
N ALA A 314 5.10 20.19 -14.30
CA ALA A 314 5.97 20.65 -13.22
C ALA A 314 5.85 19.74 -11.97
N THR A 315 4.63 19.31 -11.65
CA THR A 315 4.36 18.36 -10.56
C THR A 315 4.82 16.95 -10.89
N ILE A 316 4.47 16.43 -12.07
CA ILE A 316 4.80 15.07 -12.53
C ILE A 316 6.32 14.85 -12.55
N TYR A 317 7.08 15.85 -13.03
CA TYR A 317 8.55 15.79 -13.10
C TYR A 317 9.22 16.27 -11.81
N ASN A 318 8.46 16.56 -10.76
CA ASN A 318 8.95 17.02 -9.46
C ASN A 318 9.93 18.21 -9.56
N LEU A 319 9.56 19.22 -10.34
CA LEU A 319 10.42 20.37 -10.59
C LEU A 319 10.48 21.29 -9.38
N THR A 320 11.61 21.37 -8.71
CA THR A 320 11.83 22.22 -7.52
C THR A 320 12.52 23.53 -7.86
N LYS A 321 13.14 23.62 -9.04
CA LYS A 321 13.84 24.80 -9.55
C LYS A 321 13.92 24.78 -11.07
N LEU A 322 14.12 25.95 -11.68
CA LEU A 322 14.41 26.12 -13.11
C LEU A 322 15.83 26.71 -13.31
N PRO A 323 16.51 26.37 -14.41
CA PRO A 323 16.12 25.35 -15.38
C PRO A 323 16.27 23.95 -14.82
N ALA A 324 15.49 22.99 -15.35
CA ALA A 324 15.61 21.57 -15.05
C ALA A 324 15.83 20.79 -16.35
N ALA A 325 16.72 19.80 -16.33
CA ALA A 325 17.11 19.04 -17.49
C ALA A 325 17.09 17.54 -17.21
N PHE A 326 16.55 16.78 -18.16
CA PHE A 326 16.53 15.34 -18.14
C PHE A 326 17.07 14.84 -19.50
N LEU A 327 17.99 13.89 -19.45
CA LEU A 327 18.49 13.24 -20.66
C LEU A 327 17.81 11.88 -20.81
N ILE A 328 17.19 11.66 -21.95
CA ILE A 328 16.48 10.44 -22.29
C ILE A 328 17.29 9.70 -23.34
N GLY A 329 17.71 8.49 -23.03
CA GLY A 329 18.47 7.61 -23.91
C GLY A 329 17.93 6.18 -23.88
N ALA A 330 18.66 5.24 -24.43
CA ALA A 330 18.28 3.83 -24.51
C ALA A 330 18.05 3.19 -23.12
N ASP A 331 18.79 3.63 -22.10
CA ASP A 331 18.71 3.11 -20.73
C ASP A 331 17.64 3.84 -19.87
N GLY A 332 16.86 4.75 -20.49
CA GLY A 332 15.82 5.50 -19.82
C GLY A 332 16.17 6.97 -19.55
N MET A 333 15.35 7.61 -18.71
CA MET A 333 15.48 9.03 -18.38
C MET A 333 16.33 9.21 -17.12
N VAL A 334 17.34 10.06 -17.19
CA VAL A 334 18.16 10.45 -16.05
C VAL A 334 18.14 11.97 -15.84
N ASN A 335 18.18 12.42 -14.59
CA ASN A 335 18.38 13.84 -14.28
C ASN A 335 19.74 14.30 -14.82
N ALA A 336 19.75 15.35 -15.62
CA ALA A 336 20.98 15.90 -16.18
C ALA A 336 21.36 17.22 -15.48
N THR A 337 22.59 17.29 -15.00
CA THR A 337 23.18 18.55 -14.52
C THR A 337 24.04 19.12 -15.64
N ILE A 338 23.49 20.09 -16.37
CA ILE A 338 24.18 20.73 -17.49
C ILE A 338 24.74 22.07 -17.01
N LYS A 339 26.05 22.22 -17.03
CA LYS A 339 26.75 23.45 -16.63
C LYS A 339 27.16 24.28 -17.83
N ASP A 340 27.60 23.64 -18.91
CA ASP A 340 28.15 24.20 -20.10
C ASP A 340 28.03 23.22 -21.29
N ALA A 341 28.47 23.63 -22.49
CA ALA A 341 28.44 22.82 -23.70
C ALA A 341 29.27 21.53 -23.56
N ALA A 342 30.38 21.54 -22.83
CA ALA A 342 31.24 20.37 -22.68
C ALA A 342 30.55 19.30 -21.82
N SER A 343 29.88 19.68 -20.72
CA SER A 343 29.12 18.77 -19.86
C SER A 343 27.91 18.15 -20.56
N LEU A 344 27.22 18.92 -21.42
CA LEU A 344 26.12 18.39 -22.23
C LEU A 344 26.64 17.42 -23.30
N SER A 345 27.71 17.80 -24.03
CA SER A 345 28.33 16.94 -25.05
C SER A 345 28.80 15.61 -24.45
N ALA A 346 29.46 15.64 -23.29
CA ALA A 346 29.90 14.43 -22.61
C ALA A 346 28.72 13.52 -22.19
N ALA A 347 27.61 14.12 -21.74
CA ALA A 347 26.40 13.36 -21.36
C ALA A 347 25.74 12.73 -22.61
N ILE A 348 25.68 13.45 -23.76
CA ILE A 348 25.14 12.93 -25.02
C ILE A 348 26.01 11.79 -25.54
N GLU A 349 27.34 11.95 -25.58
CA GLU A 349 28.27 10.92 -26.06
C GLU A 349 28.16 9.61 -25.25
N LYS A 350 27.88 9.73 -23.94
CA LYS A 350 27.68 8.57 -23.08
C LYS A 350 26.36 7.86 -23.36
N ALA A 351 25.33 8.59 -23.82
CA ALA A 351 23.99 8.08 -24.05
C ALA A 351 23.72 7.63 -25.50
N LEU A 352 24.59 8.03 -26.49
CA LEU A 352 24.58 7.59 -27.90
C LEU A 352 25.17 6.20 -28.07
#